data_7a51a89d6962b9c20baf0eab664df5d5
#
_entry.id   7a51a89d6962b9c20baf0eab664df5d5
#
_cell.length_a   1.000
_cell.length_b   1.000
_cell.length_c   1.000
_cell.angle_alpha   90.00
_cell.angle_beta   90.00
_cell.angle_gamma   90.00
#
_symmetry.space_group_name_H-M   'P 1'
#
loop_
_entity.id
_entity.type
_entity.pdbx_description
1 polymer ?
#
loop_
_entity_poly.entity_id
_entity_poly.type
_entity_poly.pdbx_seq_one_letter_code
_entity_poly.pdbx_strand_id
1 'polypeptide(L)'
;TSSSFKGKLSYNPYEDNFIRLYMPDQSISYEGPILFDFGNPEITTVEVNADFSPYHYVSFTSGSPEDYNVELDYIGLSDGSSWNSSYPGVQIRQMDDGEYLRTGEYIYELSAFTPEGISVDVKNGNVTVEDEDVAVTTAEKLDDMTLVTFQVKDAEGKPGEAEVILLQANLDLSTDEQGSVQGYLQPGTYYYYPEMEGNYLASPATDLATFTASGKTTTVDYSFQDKGYKPVTFRTEGDVQSGSLIISPVGMEYNEFYVNNIDFPYSVYMVDGLYKYVVEPGYNANTNFETAHGLVNTAENRDVVCAFHSSDYGTMRFKLKGAEEGYAYTIYAMSGQESRATDFMPVTGGDGVSGTWEAELGLKTGAYTYALERQDYATQQVDFLTLGSFDMEEQQEVEIDLSK
;
A
#
# COMPACT_ATOMS: atom_id res chain seq x y z
N THR A 1 26.05 20.66 -30.81
CA THR A 1 25.06 21.28 -31.72
C THR A 1 23.93 21.83 -30.89
N SER A 2 23.81 23.17 -30.82
CA SER A 2 22.67 23.77 -30.13
C SER A 2 21.40 23.63 -30.97
N SER A 3 20.38 23.04 -30.41
CA SER A 3 19.05 22.99 -31.01
C SER A 3 18.16 24.02 -30.33
N SER A 4 17.46 24.83 -31.14
CA SER A 4 16.47 25.77 -30.60
C SER A 4 15.07 25.21 -30.85
N PHE A 5 14.24 25.24 -29.83
CA PHE A 5 12.84 24.85 -29.87
C PHE A 5 11.95 26.09 -29.69
N LYS A 6 10.83 26.14 -30.43
CA LYS A 6 9.77 27.14 -30.22
C LYS A 6 8.46 26.43 -29.97
N GLY A 7 7.83 26.70 -28.86
CA GLY A 7 6.53 26.14 -28.47
C GLY A 7 5.65 27.16 -27.75
N LYS A 8 4.35 26.83 -27.62
CA LYS A 8 3.45 27.55 -26.73
C LYS A 8 3.43 26.82 -25.40
N LEU A 9 3.64 27.56 -24.32
CA LEU A 9 3.45 27.07 -22.95
C LEU A 9 2.07 27.52 -22.48
N SER A 10 1.29 26.60 -21.94
CA SER A 10 0.08 26.92 -21.18
C SER A 10 0.47 26.98 -19.71
N TYR A 11 0.17 28.09 -19.06
CA TYR A 11 0.40 28.30 -17.65
C TYR A 11 -0.71 27.67 -16.82
N ASN A 12 -0.36 26.81 -15.87
CA ASN A 12 -1.24 26.37 -14.81
C ASN A 12 -0.82 27.07 -13.51
N PRO A 13 -1.61 27.98 -12.93
CA PRO A 13 -1.24 28.70 -11.72
C PRO A 13 -1.22 27.82 -10.46
N TYR A 14 -1.74 26.60 -10.54
CA TYR A 14 -1.88 25.66 -9.42
C TYR A 14 -0.86 24.51 -9.45
N GLU A 15 0.00 24.46 -10.46
CA GLU A 15 1.03 23.43 -10.60
C GLU A 15 2.39 24.05 -10.88
N ASP A 16 3.44 23.40 -10.42
CA ASP A 16 4.79 23.75 -10.78
C ASP A 16 4.99 23.56 -12.29
N ASN A 17 5.45 24.58 -12.97
CA ASN A 17 5.68 24.50 -14.41
C ASN A 17 7.11 24.03 -14.66
N PHE A 18 7.23 22.91 -15.38
CA PHE A 18 8.50 22.29 -15.74
C PHE A 18 8.70 22.26 -17.24
N ILE A 19 9.98 22.34 -17.66
CA ILE A 19 10.38 21.97 -19.00
C ILE A 19 11.06 20.61 -18.96
N ARG A 20 10.68 19.74 -19.89
CA ARG A 20 11.27 18.42 -20.04
C ARG A 20 11.96 18.31 -21.39
N LEU A 21 13.25 18.01 -21.36
CA LEU A 21 14.09 17.80 -22.53
C LEU A 21 14.56 16.35 -22.52
N TYR A 22 14.60 15.73 -23.69
CA TYR A 22 15.01 14.36 -23.87
C TYR A 22 16.27 14.29 -24.72
N MET A 23 17.15 13.34 -24.45
CA MET A 23 18.15 12.92 -25.43
C MET A 23 17.43 12.36 -26.67
N PRO A 24 18.08 12.34 -27.83
CA PRO A 24 17.44 11.86 -29.08
C PRO A 24 16.94 10.42 -29.02
N ASP A 25 17.58 9.56 -28.23
CA ASP A 25 17.17 8.17 -27.94
C ASP A 25 16.16 8.03 -26.81
N GLN A 26 15.80 9.14 -26.15
CA GLN A 26 14.92 9.21 -25.00
C GLN A 26 15.41 8.51 -23.72
N SER A 27 16.66 8.06 -23.70
CA SER A 27 17.26 7.36 -22.54
C SER A 27 17.36 8.25 -21.29
N ILE A 28 17.63 9.53 -21.46
CA ILE A 28 17.68 10.50 -20.36
C ILE A 28 16.74 11.66 -20.64
N SER A 29 16.04 12.15 -19.62
CA SER A 29 15.27 13.38 -19.69
C SER A 29 15.79 14.39 -18.68
N TYR A 30 15.88 15.63 -19.10
CA TYR A 30 16.06 16.78 -18.22
C TYR A 30 14.67 17.32 -17.86
N GLU A 31 14.39 17.47 -16.57
CA GLU A 31 13.20 18.13 -16.06
C GLU A 31 13.62 19.23 -15.08
N GLY A 32 13.27 20.45 -15.39
CA GLY A 32 13.64 21.60 -14.57
C GLY A 32 12.53 22.63 -14.46
N PRO A 33 12.47 23.36 -13.34
CA PRO A 33 11.46 24.39 -13.16
C PRO A 33 11.64 25.51 -14.19
N ILE A 34 10.53 25.96 -14.74
CA ILE A 34 10.50 27.14 -15.57
C ILE A 34 10.23 28.33 -14.65
N LEU A 35 11.26 29.07 -14.33
CA LEU A 35 11.13 30.30 -13.58
C LEU A 35 10.72 31.43 -14.55
N PHE A 36 9.42 31.61 -14.76
CA PHE A 36 8.87 32.72 -15.49
C PHE A 36 8.37 33.82 -14.53
N ASP A 37 8.71 35.05 -14.82
CA ASP A 37 7.93 36.16 -14.32
C ASP A 37 6.77 36.45 -15.29
N PHE A 38 5.63 35.78 -15.03
CA PHE A 38 4.42 35.96 -15.83
C PHE A 38 3.82 37.36 -15.78
N GLY A 39 4.29 38.19 -14.86
CA GLY A 39 3.97 39.63 -14.81
C GLY A 39 4.75 40.46 -15.82
N ASN A 40 5.78 39.92 -16.45
CA ASN A 40 6.59 40.60 -17.43
C ASN A 40 6.39 40.03 -18.85
N PRO A 41 5.54 40.66 -19.69
CA PRO A 41 5.24 40.18 -21.05
C PRO A 41 6.43 40.32 -22.05
N GLU A 42 7.55 40.88 -21.64
CA GLU A 42 8.74 41.04 -22.48
C GLU A 42 9.66 39.80 -22.47
N ILE A 43 9.48 38.86 -21.56
CA ILE A 43 10.27 37.62 -21.54
C ILE A 43 9.69 36.65 -22.55
N THR A 44 10.29 36.59 -23.73
CA THR A 44 9.87 35.70 -24.83
C THR A 44 10.82 34.53 -25.07
N THR A 45 11.92 34.44 -24.30
CA THR A 45 12.93 33.38 -24.50
C THR A 45 13.46 32.93 -23.15
N VAL A 46 13.44 31.63 -22.94
CA VAL A 46 14.07 30.97 -21.80
C VAL A 46 15.20 30.10 -22.33
N GLU A 47 16.40 30.33 -21.80
CA GLU A 47 17.57 29.52 -22.14
C GLU A 47 17.70 28.40 -21.09
N VAL A 48 17.66 27.17 -21.53
CA VAL A 48 17.84 25.98 -20.68
C VAL A 48 19.15 25.31 -21.06
N ASN A 49 20.06 25.23 -20.10
CA ASN A 49 21.35 24.56 -20.25
C ASN A 49 21.26 23.17 -19.60
N ALA A 50 21.00 22.16 -20.38
CA ALA A 50 21.06 20.77 -19.94
C ALA A 50 22.43 20.19 -20.29
N ASP A 51 23.19 19.78 -19.28
CA ASP A 51 24.49 19.12 -19.45
C ASP A 51 24.33 17.64 -19.14
N PHE A 52 24.42 16.80 -20.18
CA PHE A 52 24.36 15.35 -20.07
C PHE A 52 25.76 14.70 -20.01
N SER A 53 26.84 15.48 -20.08
CA SER A 53 28.21 14.95 -20.08
C SER A 53 28.62 14.16 -18.83
N PRO A 54 28.06 14.44 -17.63
CA PRO A 54 28.37 13.62 -16.45
C PRO A 54 27.58 12.31 -16.34
N TYR A 55 26.80 11.94 -17.38
CA TYR A 55 26.00 10.72 -17.39
C TYR A 55 26.69 9.63 -18.21
N HIS A 56 26.83 8.46 -17.61
CA HIS A 56 27.47 7.30 -18.21
C HIS A 56 26.52 6.10 -18.12
N TYR A 57 26.56 5.25 -19.13
CA TYR A 57 25.69 4.08 -19.17
C TYR A 57 26.24 2.98 -18.27
N VAL A 58 25.40 2.50 -17.34
CA VAL A 58 25.69 1.34 -16.49
C VAL A 58 24.86 0.19 -17.00
N SER A 59 25.50 -0.83 -17.54
CA SER A 59 24.83 -2.04 -18.03
C SER A 59 24.93 -3.18 -17.02
N PHE A 60 23.88 -4.00 -16.95
CA PHE A 60 23.81 -5.19 -16.12
C PHE A 60 23.67 -6.41 -17.00
N THR A 61 24.51 -7.40 -16.79
CA THR A 61 24.54 -8.61 -17.62
C THR A 61 24.81 -9.86 -16.79
N SER A 62 24.26 -10.98 -17.23
CA SER A 62 24.56 -12.28 -16.67
C SER A 62 25.99 -12.71 -16.94
N GLY A 63 26.63 -13.37 -15.97
CA GLY A 63 27.90 -14.07 -16.16
C GLY A 63 27.79 -15.28 -17.12
N SER A 64 26.57 -15.75 -17.41
CA SER A 64 26.25 -16.81 -18.35
C SER A 64 25.00 -16.44 -19.15
N PRO A 65 25.09 -15.46 -20.06
CA PRO A 65 23.91 -14.89 -20.74
C PRO A 65 23.14 -15.88 -21.64
N GLU A 66 23.69 -17.07 -21.92
CA GLU A 66 22.98 -18.15 -22.60
C GLU A 66 22.06 -18.94 -21.66
N ASP A 67 22.30 -18.85 -20.33
CA ASP A 67 21.60 -19.62 -19.32
C ASP A 67 20.46 -18.82 -18.67
N TYR A 68 20.63 -17.51 -18.46
CA TYR A 68 19.62 -16.64 -17.85
C TYR A 68 19.83 -15.16 -18.22
N ASN A 69 18.76 -14.37 -18.12
CA ASN A 69 18.76 -12.93 -18.30
C ASN A 69 18.79 -12.24 -16.93
N VAL A 70 19.28 -11.00 -16.90
CA VAL A 70 19.30 -10.13 -15.72
C VAL A 70 18.46 -8.90 -16.03
N GLU A 71 17.64 -8.50 -15.08
CA GLU A 71 16.83 -7.28 -15.11
C GLU A 71 17.22 -6.39 -13.93
N LEU A 72 17.19 -5.08 -14.14
CA LEU A 72 17.46 -4.10 -13.10
C LEU A 72 16.14 -3.70 -12.43
N ASP A 73 15.92 -4.10 -11.17
CA ASP A 73 14.72 -3.79 -10.41
C ASP A 73 14.81 -2.42 -9.75
N TYR A 74 15.98 -2.12 -9.20
CA TYR A 74 16.21 -0.86 -8.52
C TYR A 74 17.67 -0.41 -8.64
N ILE A 75 17.86 0.90 -8.79
CA ILE A 75 19.14 1.54 -8.58
C ILE A 75 18.96 2.90 -7.91
N GLY A 76 19.75 3.19 -6.88
CA GLY A 76 19.66 4.40 -6.10
C GLY A 76 21.00 4.84 -5.55
N LEU A 77 21.07 6.10 -5.09
CA LEU A 77 22.29 6.62 -4.45
C LEU A 77 22.59 5.86 -3.17
N SER A 78 23.84 5.49 -2.93
CA SER A 78 24.28 4.72 -1.77
C SER A 78 24.08 5.44 -0.43
N ASP A 79 23.93 6.77 -0.44
CA ASP A 79 23.65 7.60 0.74
C ASP A 79 22.17 7.66 1.10
N GLY A 80 21.29 6.97 0.34
CA GLY A 80 19.85 6.94 0.55
C GLY A 80 19.12 8.24 0.14
N SER A 81 19.81 9.20 -0.49
CA SER A 81 19.18 10.40 -1.01
C SER A 81 18.32 10.05 -2.23
N SER A 82 17.16 10.72 -2.34
CA SER A 82 16.31 10.50 -3.50
C SER A 82 16.89 11.17 -4.75
N TRP A 83 16.71 10.57 -5.90
CA TRP A 83 17.06 11.12 -7.21
C TRP A 83 16.64 12.58 -7.40
N ASN A 84 15.45 12.92 -6.94
CA ASN A 84 14.87 14.26 -7.10
C ASN A 84 15.54 15.34 -6.26
N SER A 85 16.20 14.98 -5.17
CA SER A 85 16.83 15.94 -4.29
C SER A 85 18.30 16.22 -4.66
N SER A 86 18.99 15.22 -5.18
CA SER A 86 20.44 15.27 -5.43
C SER A 86 20.79 15.73 -6.84
N TYR A 87 19.89 15.50 -7.80
CA TYR A 87 20.10 15.83 -9.20
C TYR A 87 18.84 16.48 -9.80
N PRO A 88 18.55 17.72 -9.44
CA PRO A 88 17.39 18.39 -9.96
C PRO A 88 17.47 18.49 -11.48
N GLY A 89 16.42 18.06 -12.13
CA GLY A 89 16.25 18.23 -13.55
C GLY A 89 16.61 17.04 -14.43
N VAL A 90 17.06 15.90 -13.90
CA VAL A 90 17.28 14.73 -14.75
C VAL A 90 16.49 13.53 -14.25
N GLN A 91 15.68 12.98 -15.14
CA GLN A 91 14.92 11.75 -14.93
C GLN A 91 15.38 10.66 -15.91
N ILE A 92 15.59 9.49 -15.39
CA ILE A 92 15.94 8.28 -16.13
C ILE A 92 14.66 7.55 -16.52
N ARG A 93 14.57 7.02 -17.75
CA ARG A 93 13.32 6.57 -18.33
C ARG A 93 13.23 5.10 -18.67
N GLN A 94 14.36 4.43 -18.82
CA GLN A 94 14.36 3.02 -19.18
C GLN A 94 15.15 2.24 -18.16
N MET A 95 14.48 1.24 -17.59
CA MET A 95 15.07 0.23 -16.72
C MET A 95 14.89 -1.09 -17.45
N ASP A 96 15.82 -1.38 -18.34
CA ASP A 96 15.92 -2.69 -18.98
C ASP A 96 17.14 -3.41 -18.37
N ASP A 97 18.17 -3.61 -19.17
CA ASP A 97 19.45 -4.21 -18.78
C ASP A 97 20.52 -3.17 -18.42
N GLY A 98 20.12 -1.92 -18.24
CA GLY A 98 21.04 -0.83 -17.87
C GLY A 98 20.37 0.52 -17.74
N GLU A 99 21.16 1.48 -17.22
CA GLU A 99 20.70 2.81 -16.87
C GLU A 99 21.76 3.87 -17.09
N TYR A 100 21.36 5.11 -17.48
CA TYR A 100 22.27 6.25 -17.53
C TYR A 100 22.34 6.94 -16.17
N LEU A 101 23.50 6.89 -15.53
CA LEU A 101 23.75 7.43 -14.22
C LEU A 101 24.77 8.54 -14.24
N ARG A 102 24.60 9.55 -13.40
CA ARG A 102 25.61 10.56 -13.13
C ARG A 102 26.75 9.95 -12.33
N THR A 103 27.94 10.53 -12.42
CA THR A 103 29.08 10.19 -11.56
C THR A 103 28.66 10.14 -10.08
N GLY A 104 28.96 9.01 -9.40
CA GLY A 104 28.55 8.79 -8.01
C GLY A 104 28.62 7.33 -7.58
N GLU A 105 28.23 7.06 -6.35
CA GLU A 105 28.14 5.73 -5.77
C GLU A 105 26.67 5.29 -5.66
N TYR A 106 26.34 4.10 -6.16
CA TYR A 106 24.99 3.59 -6.24
C TYR A 106 24.89 2.20 -5.64
N ILE A 107 23.73 1.89 -5.11
CA ILE A 107 23.29 0.52 -4.80
C ILE A 107 22.32 0.07 -5.88
N TYR A 108 22.35 -1.21 -6.21
CA TYR A 108 21.44 -1.79 -7.19
C TYR A 108 20.86 -3.12 -6.72
N GLU A 109 19.67 -3.40 -7.19
CA GLU A 109 18.93 -4.64 -6.97
C GLU A 109 18.57 -5.24 -8.33
N LEU A 110 18.80 -6.54 -8.47
CA LEU A 110 18.63 -7.28 -9.72
C LEU A 110 17.67 -8.44 -9.51
N SER A 111 16.82 -8.67 -10.50
CA SER A 111 16.18 -9.96 -10.70
C SER A 111 16.81 -10.70 -11.88
N ALA A 112 16.71 -12.01 -11.89
CA ALA A 112 17.22 -12.83 -12.97
C ALA A 112 16.33 -14.05 -13.23
N PHE A 113 16.17 -14.39 -14.53
CA PHE A 113 15.29 -15.47 -14.95
C PHE A 113 15.90 -16.28 -16.07
N THR A 114 15.73 -17.60 -16.01
CA THR A 114 16.05 -18.46 -17.15
C THR A 114 15.08 -18.21 -18.31
N PRO A 115 15.38 -18.67 -19.54
CA PRO A 115 14.45 -18.59 -20.67
C PRO A 115 13.08 -19.24 -20.41
N GLU A 116 13.01 -20.19 -19.48
CA GLU A 116 11.78 -20.85 -19.04
C GLU A 116 11.03 -20.07 -17.94
N GLY A 117 11.58 -18.94 -17.46
CA GLY A 117 10.98 -18.09 -16.43
C GLY A 117 11.28 -18.55 -15.00
N ILE A 118 12.30 -19.37 -14.78
CA ILE A 118 12.73 -19.78 -13.44
C ILE A 118 13.63 -18.70 -12.85
N SER A 119 13.30 -18.19 -11.66
CA SER A 119 14.08 -17.20 -10.94
C SER A 119 15.48 -17.71 -10.57
N VAL A 120 16.48 -16.84 -10.65
CA VAL A 120 17.88 -17.14 -10.36
C VAL A 120 18.39 -16.19 -9.28
N ASP A 121 18.93 -16.72 -8.19
CA ASP A 121 19.50 -15.94 -7.07
C ASP A 121 20.79 -15.24 -7.50
N VAL A 122 20.66 -13.99 -7.88
CA VAL A 122 21.77 -13.10 -8.20
C VAL A 122 21.96 -12.06 -7.08
N LYS A 123 23.20 -11.63 -6.90
CA LYS A 123 23.53 -10.72 -5.81
C LYS A 123 23.27 -9.27 -6.18
N ASN A 124 22.55 -8.58 -5.29
CA ASN A 124 22.55 -7.13 -5.24
C ASN A 124 23.93 -6.57 -4.87
N GLY A 125 24.19 -5.32 -5.21
CA GLY A 125 25.52 -4.76 -4.95
C GLY A 125 25.61 -3.24 -5.05
N ASN A 126 26.85 -2.80 -5.19
CA ASN A 126 27.19 -1.39 -5.36
C ASN A 126 27.92 -1.20 -6.69
N VAL A 127 27.73 -0.04 -7.29
CA VAL A 127 28.47 0.39 -8.47
C VAL A 127 28.93 1.83 -8.30
N THR A 128 30.17 2.12 -8.69
CA THR A 128 30.71 3.47 -8.75
C THR A 128 30.79 3.88 -10.22
N VAL A 129 30.14 5.00 -10.53
CA VAL A 129 30.18 5.61 -11.87
C VAL A 129 31.17 6.80 -11.81
N GLU A 130 32.20 6.72 -12.64
CA GLU A 130 33.19 7.78 -12.77
C GLU A 130 33.02 8.48 -14.14
N ASP A 131 34.04 8.52 -14.97
CA ASP A 131 34.04 9.27 -16.24
C ASP A 131 33.82 8.36 -17.48
N GLU A 132 33.35 7.11 -17.30
CA GLU A 132 33.14 6.14 -18.38
C GLU A 132 31.96 5.23 -18.11
N ASP A 133 31.45 4.59 -19.18
CA ASP A 133 30.40 3.58 -19.07
C ASP A 133 30.89 2.38 -18.26
N VAL A 134 29.99 1.82 -17.44
CA VAL A 134 30.30 0.70 -16.52
C VAL A 134 29.49 -0.53 -16.91
N ALA A 135 30.14 -1.69 -16.93
CA ALA A 135 29.48 -2.97 -17.09
C ALA A 135 29.53 -3.77 -15.78
N VAL A 136 28.37 -4.03 -15.20
CA VAL A 136 28.22 -4.91 -14.05
C VAL A 136 27.83 -6.30 -14.56
N THR A 137 28.61 -7.31 -14.19
CA THR A 137 28.35 -8.70 -14.59
C THR A 137 28.17 -9.55 -13.34
N THR A 138 27.06 -10.29 -13.25
CA THR A 138 26.84 -11.23 -12.15
C THR A 138 27.85 -12.38 -12.24
N ALA A 139 28.27 -12.89 -11.10
CA ALA A 139 29.24 -13.98 -11.03
C ALA A 139 28.59 -15.38 -11.03
N GLU A 140 27.29 -15.44 -10.88
CA GLU A 140 26.51 -16.66 -10.72
C GLU A 140 26.46 -17.45 -12.03
N LYS A 141 26.66 -18.77 -11.91
CA LYS A 141 26.52 -19.71 -13.03
C LYS A 141 25.55 -20.80 -12.65
N LEU A 142 24.57 -21.09 -13.51
CA LEU A 142 23.55 -22.11 -13.22
C LEU A 142 24.16 -23.49 -12.94
N ASP A 143 25.28 -23.82 -13.58
CA ASP A 143 26.00 -25.05 -13.32
C ASP A 143 26.52 -25.24 -11.90
N ASP A 144 26.77 -24.14 -11.19
CA ASP A 144 27.24 -24.11 -9.82
C ASP A 144 26.10 -24.00 -8.81
N MET A 145 24.86 -23.81 -9.27
CA MET A 145 23.67 -23.63 -8.45
C MET A 145 22.85 -24.91 -8.30
N THR A 146 21.94 -24.88 -7.35
CA THR A 146 20.97 -25.95 -7.08
C THR A 146 19.59 -25.49 -7.54
N LEU A 147 18.92 -26.22 -8.41
CA LEU A 147 17.51 -26.01 -8.70
C LEU A 147 16.68 -26.50 -7.52
N VAL A 148 16.06 -25.57 -6.82
CA VAL A 148 15.18 -25.86 -5.67
C VAL A 148 13.74 -25.79 -6.12
N THR A 149 12.97 -26.83 -5.80
CA THR A 149 11.53 -26.91 -6.04
C THR A 149 10.82 -26.85 -4.70
N PHE A 150 10.00 -25.82 -4.47
CA PHE A 150 9.10 -25.75 -3.33
C PHE A 150 7.75 -26.36 -3.69
N GLN A 151 7.19 -27.10 -2.74
CA GLN A 151 5.85 -27.68 -2.82
C GLN A 151 5.08 -27.23 -1.59
N VAL A 152 4.11 -26.35 -1.77
CA VAL A 152 3.32 -25.77 -0.67
C VAL A 152 1.92 -26.36 -0.66
N LYS A 153 1.49 -26.77 0.52
CA LYS A 153 0.13 -27.26 0.77
C LYS A 153 -0.59 -26.36 1.77
N ASP A 154 -1.85 -26.10 1.50
CA ASP A 154 -2.74 -25.33 2.37
C ASP A 154 -3.07 -26.05 3.69
N ALA A 155 -3.94 -25.46 4.51
CA ALA A 155 -4.39 -26.04 5.77
C ALA A 155 -5.29 -27.26 5.61
N GLU A 156 -5.77 -27.57 4.40
CA GLU A 156 -6.55 -28.78 4.07
C GLU A 156 -5.69 -29.87 3.41
N GLY A 157 -4.39 -29.59 3.21
CA GLY A 157 -3.45 -30.50 2.56
C GLY A 157 -3.52 -30.52 1.04
N LYS A 158 -4.21 -29.55 0.43
CA LYS A 158 -4.27 -29.33 -1.02
C LYS A 158 -3.12 -28.43 -1.47
N PRO A 159 -2.78 -28.41 -2.78
CA PRO A 159 -1.89 -27.39 -3.32
C PRO A 159 -2.35 -25.98 -2.92
N GLY A 160 -1.42 -25.13 -2.52
CA GLY A 160 -1.69 -23.77 -2.05
C GLY A 160 -0.89 -22.71 -2.79
N GLU A 161 -1.55 -21.64 -3.20
CA GLU A 161 -0.89 -20.46 -3.77
C GLU A 161 -0.28 -19.65 -2.64
N ALA A 162 1.04 -19.49 -2.68
CA ALA A 162 1.81 -18.83 -1.63
C ALA A 162 3.04 -18.14 -2.22
N GLU A 163 3.46 -17.07 -1.59
CA GLU A 163 4.77 -16.46 -1.78
C GLU A 163 5.77 -17.14 -0.85
N VAL A 164 6.87 -17.67 -1.39
CA VAL A 164 7.95 -18.29 -0.61
C VAL A 164 9.05 -17.27 -0.37
N ILE A 165 9.13 -16.75 0.83
CA ILE A 165 10.09 -15.73 1.24
C ILE A 165 11.36 -16.40 1.74
N LEU A 166 12.49 -16.09 1.12
CA LEU A 166 13.83 -16.56 1.47
C LEU A 166 14.62 -15.43 2.14
N LEU A 167 15.04 -15.61 3.39
CA LEU A 167 15.68 -14.52 4.15
C LEU A 167 17.11 -14.20 3.68
N GLN A 168 17.78 -15.10 2.94
CA GLN A 168 19.17 -14.95 2.50
C GLN A 168 19.34 -14.94 0.99
N ALA A 169 18.26 -14.97 0.24
CA ALA A 169 18.28 -14.93 -1.22
C ALA A 169 17.44 -13.76 -1.74
N ASN A 170 17.82 -13.25 -2.88
CA ASN A 170 17.07 -12.18 -3.55
C ASN A 170 16.21 -12.82 -4.63
N LEU A 171 15.09 -13.42 -4.22
CA LEU A 171 14.17 -14.12 -5.12
C LEU A 171 12.72 -13.86 -4.72
N ASP A 172 11.90 -13.56 -5.69
CA ASP A 172 10.44 -13.64 -5.60
C ASP A 172 9.98 -14.98 -6.12
N LEU A 173 9.40 -15.81 -5.25
CA LEU A 173 8.96 -17.14 -5.56
C LEU A 173 7.49 -17.32 -5.22
N SER A 174 6.60 -17.14 -6.21
CA SER A 174 5.17 -17.40 -6.06
C SER A 174 4.81 -18.77 -6.63
N THR A 175 4.14 -19.60 -5.82
CA THR A 175 3.70 -20.92 -6.28
C THR A 175 2.56 -20.79 -7.28
N ASP A 176 2.49 -21.77 -8.18
CA ASP A 176 1.39 -21.92 -9.14
C ASP A 176 0.15 -22.59 -8.48
N GLU A 177 -0.92 -22.79 -9.26
CA GLU A 177 -2.15 -23.48 -8.85
C GLU A 177 -1.89 -24.93 -8.36
N GLN A 178 -0.75 -25.51 -8.66
CA GLN A 178 -0.31 -26.83 -8.19
C GLN A 178 0.51 -26.74 -6.90
N GLY A 179 0.63 -25.53 -6.32
CA GLY A 179 1.39 -25.26 -5.12
C GLY A 179 2.91 -25.36 -5.31
N SER A 180 3.41 -25.21 -6.54
CA SER A 180 4.78 -25.46 -6.91
C SER A 180 5.46 -24.20 -7.43
N VAL A 181 6.72 -23.98 -7.02
CA VAL A 181 7.60 -22.97 -7.61
C VAL A 181 9.03 -23.45 -7.63
N GLN A 182 9.81 -22.97 -8.58
CA GLN A 182 11.24 -23.30 -8.73
C GLN A 182 12.10 -22.06 -8.70
N GLY A 183 13.32 -22.20 -8.16
CA GLY A 183 14.36 -21.17 -8.17
C GLY A 183 15.74 -21.79 -8.15
N TYR A 184 16.70 -21.14 -8.80
CA TYR A 184 18.10 -21.50 -8.72
C TYR A 184 18.77 -20.77 -7.55
N LEU A 185 19.31 -21.51 -6.59
CA LEU A 185 19.96 -21.02 -5.39
C LEU A 185 21.40 -21.46 -5.32
N GLN A 186 22.27 -20.64 -4.72
CA GLN A 186 23.60 -21.06 -4.36
C GLN A 186 23.54 -22.24 -3.38
N PRO A 187 24.49 -23.21 -3.43
CA PRO A 187 24.54 -24.24 -2.41
C PRO A 187 24.73 -23.65 -1.00
N GLY A 188 23.82 -24.03 -0.08
CA GLY A 188 23.83 -23.46 1.28
C GLY A 188 22.61 -23.82 2.10
N THR A 189 22.57 -23.35 3.34
CA THR A 189 21.42 -23.49 4.23
C THR A 189 20.63 -22.19 4.26
N TYR A 190 19.33 -22.26 4.02
CA TYR A 190 18.41 -21.14 3.90
C TYR A 190 17.35 -21.20 4.98
N TYR A 191 16.96 -20.03 5.47
CA TYR A 191 15.74 -19.83 6.26
C TYR A 191 14.67 -19.29 5.35
N TYR A 192 13.47 -19.84 5.46
CA TYR A 192 12.34 -19.46 4.64
C TYR A 192 11.01 -19.59 5.37
N TYR A 193 10.01 -18.91 4.88
CA TYR A 193 8.62 -19.13 5.26
C TYR A 193 7.73 -18.80 4.06
N PRO A 194 6.67 -19.59 3.83
CA PRO A 194 5.65 -19.23 2.84
C PRO A 194 4.59 -18.33 3.47
N GLU A 195 4.14 -17.36 2.70
CA GLU A 195 2.93 -16.57 2.98
C GLU A 195 1.82 -17.04 2.06
N MET A 196 0.78 -17.65 2.63
CA MET A 196 -0.39 -18.09 1.87
C MET A 196 -1.23 -16.90 1.45
N GLU A 197 -1.69 -16.92 0.21
CA GLU A 197 -2.70 -15.98 -0.25
C GLU A 197 -4.05 -16.19 0.47
N GLY A 198 -4.82 -15.11 0.61
CA GLY A 198 -6.17 -15.16 1.14
C GLY A 198 -6.27 -15.07 2.65
N ASN A 199 -7.06 -15.94 3.26
CA ASN A 199 -7.49 -15.79 4.65
C ASN A 199 -6.56 -16.48 5.65
N TYR A 200 -5.26 -16.23 5.55
CA TYR A 200 -4.26 -16.79 6.45
C TYR A 200 -3.62 -15.68 7.31
N LEU A 201 -3.63 -15.87 8.61
CA LEU A 201 -2.83 -15.05 9.53
C LEU A 201 -1.47 -15.68 9.69
N ALA A 202 -0.44 -15.08 9.10
CA ALA A 202 0.93 -15.54 9.19
C ALA A 202 1.41 -15.65 10.65
N SER A 203 2.17 -16.69 10.95
CA SER A 203 2.76 -16.92 12.27
C SER A 203 4.28 -17.09 12.13
N PRO A 204 5.07 -16.00 12.07
CA PRO A 204 6.51 -16.07 11.78
C PRO A 204 7.28 -17.06 12.67
N ALA A 205 6.90 -17.18 13.93
CA ALA A 205 7.52 -18.12 14.85
C ALA A 205 7.22 -19.60 14.52
N THR A 206 6.07 -19.88 13.90
CA THR A 206 5.64 -21.24 13.50
C THR A 206 6.06 -21.55 12.07
N ASP A 207 6.02 -20.54 11.20
CA ASP A 207 6.18 -20.69 9.76
C ASP A 207 7.62 -20.75 9.33
N LEU A 208 8.53 -20.14 10.11
CA LEU A 208 9.94 -20.17 9.82
C LEU A 208 10.46 -21.62 9.77
N ALA A 209 11.09 -21.95 8.67
CA ALA A 209 11.66 -23.27 8.40
C ALA A 209 13.06 -23.13 7.79
N THR A 210 13.77 -24.24 7.69
CA THR A 210 15.09 -24.30 7.08
C THR A 210 15.21 -25.46 6.11
N PHE A 211 16.00 -25.27 5.07
CA PHE A 211 16.43 -26.34 4.17
C PHE A 211 17.87 -26.13 3.74
N THR A 212 18.45 -27.14 3.10
CA THR A 212 19.80 -27.06 2.52
C THR A 212 19.68 -27.29 1.01
N ALA A 213 20.03 -26.27 0.24
CA ALA A 213 20.23 -26.39 -1.20
C ALA A 213 21.54 -27.13 -1.45
N SER A 214 21.50 -28.30 -2.07
CA SER A 214 22.68 -29.12 -2.32
C SER A 214 22.53 -30.02 -3.54
N GLY A 215 23.65 -30.28 -4.20
CA GLY A 215 23.66 -31.05 -5.45
C GLY A 215 23.05 -30.26 -6.60
N LYS A 216 22.49 -30.97 -7.59
CA LYS A 216 21.88 -30.32 -8.76
C LYS A 216 20.40 -29.93 -8.52
N THR A 217 19.71 -30.67 -7.68
CA THR A 217 18.30 -30.44 -7.38
C THR A 217 17.99 -30.69 -5.91
N THR A 218 17.06 -29.91 -5.35
CA THR A 218 16.52 -30.09 -3.99
C THR A 218 15.02 -29.85 -4.04
N THR A 219 14.24 -30.71 -3.35
CA THR A 219 12.80 -30.47 -3.17
C THR A 219 12.52 -30.13 -1.72
N VAL A 220 11.69 -29.12 -1.50
CA VAL A 220 11.29 -28.62 -0.18
C VAL A 220 9.77 -28.66 -0.08
N ASP A 221 9.29 -29.54 0.81
CA ASP A 221 7.85 -29.64 1.09
C ASP A 221 7.50 -28.75 2.29
N TYR A 222 6.42 -28.00 2.17
CA TYR A 222 5.83 -27.21 3.25
C TYR A 222 4.32 -27.44 3.31
N SER A 223 3.77 -27.60 4.52
CA SER A 223 2.35 -27.86 4.73
C SER A 223 1.82 -27.01 5.88
N PHE A 224 0.89 -26.11 5.58
CA PHE A 224 0.16 -25.35 6.59
C PHE A 224 -0.69 -26.26 7.50
N GLN A 225 -1.19 -27.38 6.97
CA GLN A 225 -1.88 -28.39 7.76
C GLN A 225 -0.96 -28.98 8.86
N ASP A 226 0.29 -29.33 8.50
CA ASP A 226 1.26 -29.90 9.44
C ASP A 226 1.78 -28.87 10.45
N LYS A 227 1.72 -27.59 10.09
CA LYS A 227 2.00 -26.46 10.99
C LYS A 227 0.86 -26.18 11.97
N GLY A 228 -0.29 -26.84 11.79
CA GLY A 228 -1.43 -26.73 12.69
C GLY A 228 -2.40 -25.59 12.37
N TYR A 229 -2.34 -25.04 11.17
CA TYR A 229 -3.34 -24.07 10.70
C TYR A 229 -4.72 -24.69 10.59
N LYS A 230 -5.70 -23.99 11.12
CA LYS A 230 -7.11 -24.41 11.11
C LYS A 230 -8.00 -23.19 10.98
N PRO A 231 -9.19 -23.33 10.40
CA PRO A 231 -10.11 -22.20 10.29
C PRO A 231 -10.65 -21.79 11.66
N VAL A 232 -10.70 -20.51 11.90
CA VAL A 232 -11.42 -19.85 12.99
C VAL A 232 -12.49 -18.97 12.35
N THR A 233 -13.74 -19.22 12.68
CA THR A 233 -14.87 -18.55 12.07
C THR A 233 -15.36 -17.42 12.98
N PHE A 234 -15.42 -16.22 12.43
CA PHE A 234 -16.00 -15.03 13.05
C PHE A 234 -17.40 -14.84 12.50
N ARG A 235 -18.36 -14.71 13.38
CA ARG A 235 -19.74 -14.39 13.02
C ARG A 235 -20.29 -13.32 13.93
N THR A 236 -21.29 -12.63 13.45
CA THR A 236 -21.94 -11.52 14.14
C THR A 236 -23.27 -11.98 14.74
N GLU A 237 -23.64 -11.40 15.86
CA GLU A 237 -25.01 -11.45 16.37
C GLU A 237 -25.75 -10.17 15.95
N GLY A 238 -27.01 -10.33 15.51
CA GLY A 238 -27.85 -9.22 15.08
C GLY A 238 -27.79 -8.92 13.60
N ASP A 239 -28.05 -7.67 13.24
CA ASP A 239 -28.24 -7.23 11.84
C ASP A 239 -26.94 -6.86 11.11
N VAL A 240 -25.78 -7.00 11.75
CA VAL A 240 -24.47 -6.74 11.10
C VAL A 240 -24.11 -7.92 10.22
N GLN A 241 -24.15 -7.72 8.90
CA GLN A 241 -23.86 -8.75 7.91
C GLN A 241 -22.48 -8.59 7.27
N SER A 242 -21.92 -7.39 7.28
CA SER A 242 -20.63 -7.10 6.68
C SER A 242 -19.82 -6.13 7.51
N GLY A 243 -18.49 -6.07 7.27
CA GLY A 243 -17.60 -5.19 8.00
C GLY A 243 -16.13 -5.42 7.70
N SER A 244 -15.28 -4.97 8.61
CA SER A 244 -13.85 -5.21 8.61
C SER A 244 -13.47 -6.07 9.80
N LEU A 245 -12.47 -6.93 9.63
CA LEU A 245 -11.95 -7.81 10.67
C LEU A 245 -10.45 -7.56 10.83
N ILE A 246 -10.04 -7.30 12.06
CA ILE A 246 -8.65 -7.14 12.46
C ILE A 246 -8.32 -8.22 13.48
N ILE A 247 -7.24 -8.94 13.29
CA ILE A 247 -6.78 -9.99 14.21
C ILE A 247 -5.28 -9.84 14.43
N SER A 248 -4.83 -9.87 15.67
CA SER A 248 -3.41 -9.89 16.01
C SER A 248 -3.10 -10.87 17.14
N PRO A 249 -1.95 -11.57 17.09
CA PRO A 249 -1.50 -12.37 18.21
C PRO A 249 -1.23 -11.47 19.43
N VAL A 250 -1.62 -11.92 20.61
CA VAL A 250 -1.34 -11.16 21.84
C VAL A 250 0.17 -11.05 22.08
N GLY A 251 0.66 -9.83 22.21
CA GLY A 251 2.08 -9.54 22.38
C GLY A 251 2.90 -9.41 21.09
N MET A 252 2.25 -9.52 19.91
CA MET A 252 2.86 -9.32 18.58
C MET A 252 1.98 -8.40 17.73
N GLU A 253 1.74 -7.18 18.20
CA GLU A 253 0.79 -6.24 17.56
C GLU A 253 1.21 -5.77 16.16
N TYR A 254 2.47 -5.98 15.76
CA TYR A 254 2.96 -5.72 14.40
C TYR A 254 2.61 -6.83 13.39
N ASN A 255 2.13 -7.98 13.86
CA ASN A 255 1.67 -9.08 13.01
C ASN A 255 0.15 -9.09 12.99
N GLU A 256 -0.44 -8.22 12.19
CA GLU A 256 -1.87 -7.98 12.11
C GLU A 256 -2.44 -8.49 10.79
N PHE A 257 -3.49 -9.29 10.88
CA PHE A 257 -4.33 -9.63 9.75
C PHE A 257 -5.46 -8.60 9.68
N TYR A 258 -5.57 -7.92 8.54
CA TYR A 258 -6.60 -6.94 8.29
C TYR A 258 -7.33 -7.24 6.99
N VAL A 259 -8.64 -7.29 7.05
CA VAL A 259 -9.49 -7.49 5.86
C VAL A 259 -10.73 -6.60 5.93
N ASN A 260 -11.03 -5.94 4.80
CA ASN A 260 -12.14 -5.01 4.64
C ASN A 260 -13.29 -5.63 3.86
N ASN A 261 -14.50 -5.08 4.05
CA ASN A 261 -15.68 -5.35 3.23
C ASN A 261 -15.98 -6.84 3.10
N ILE A 262 -15.84 -7.56 4.21
CA ILE A 262 -16.18 -8.98 4.29
C ILE A 262 -17.62 -9.18 4.71
N ASP A 263 -18.21 -10.26 4.21
CA ASP A 263 -19.50 -10.76 4.70
C ASP A 263 -19.28 -11.77 5.83
N PHE A 264 -20.07 -11.67 6.89
CA PHE A 264 -20.06 -12.64 7.98
C PHE A 264 -21.08 -13.76 7.74
N PRO A 265 -20.76 -15.04 8.10
CA PRO A 265 -19.56 -15.50 8.81
C PRO A 265 -18.31 -15.54 7.91
N TYR A 266 -17.17 -15.13 8.48
CA TYR A 266 -15.87 -15.10 7.80
C TYR A 266 -14.86 -15.98 8.54
N SER A 267 -14.08 -16.76 7.80
CA SER A 267 -13.11 -17.69 8.40
C SER A 267 -11.67 -17.27 8.04
N VAL A 268 -10.80 -17.29 9.06
CA VAL A 268 -9.36 -17.05 8.92
C VAL A 268 -8.62 -18.29 9.40
N TYR A 269 -7.66 -18.75 8.61
CA TYR A 269 -6.79 -19.85 8.99
C TYR A 269 -5.67 -19.32 9.89
N MET A 270 -5.54 -19.92 11.08
CA MET A 270 -4.50 -19.56 12.05
C MET A 270 -4.10 -20.74 12.93
N VAL A 271 -2.93 -20.65 13.53
CA VAL A 271 -2.44 -21.67 14.47
C VAL A 271 -3.11 -21.53 15.83
N ASP A 272 -2.93 -22.53 16.71
CA ASP A 272 -3.40 -22.45 18.08
C ASP A 272 -2.65 -21.34 18.85
N GLY A 273 -3.41 -20.45 19.50
CA GLY A 273 -2.85 -19.32 20.21
C GLY A 273 -3.90 -18.41 20.85
N LEU A 274 -3.42 -17.36 21.52
CA LEU A 274 -4.27 -16.30 22.06
C LEU A 274 -4.20 -15.08 21.14
N TYR A 275 -5.36 -14.66 20.65
CA TYR A 275 -5.49 -13.57 19.69
C TYR A 275 -6.45 -12.49 20.20
N LYS A 276 -6.14 -11.28 19.84
CA LYS A 276 -6.99 -10.12 19.94
C LYS A 276 -7.73 -9.95 18.62
N TYR A 277 -9.01 -9.65 18.68
CA TYR A 277 -9.77 -9.33 17.47
C TYR A 277 -10.58 -8.05 17.63
N VAL A 278 -10.80 -7.38 16.52
CA VAL A 278 -11.66 -6.21 16.37
C VAL A 278 -12.52 -6.42 15.13
N VAL A 279 -13.82 -6.24 15.26
CA VAL A 279 -14.78 -6.26 14.16
C VAL A 279 -15.45 -4.90 14.08
N GLU A 280 -15.26 -4.23 12.96
CA GLU A 280 -15.89 -2.93 12.68
C GLU A 280 -17.07 -3.16 11.74
N PRO A 281 -18.26 -2.69 12.07
CA PRO A 281 -19.42 -2.79 11.18
C PRO A 281 -19.17 -2.06 9.87
N GLY A 282 -19.63 -2.64 8.75
CA GLY A 282 -19.51 -2.01 7.43
C GLY A 282 -20.32 -0.71 7.33
N TYR A 283 -19.90 0.14 6.42
CA TYR A 283 -20.47 1.49 6.21
C TYR A 283 -21.97 1.49 5.86
N ASN A 284 -22.52 0.36 5.39
CA ASN A 284 -23.94 0.18 5.07
C ASN A 284 -24.72 -0.50 6.19
N ALA A 285 -24.06 -1.01 7.23
CA ALA A 285 -24.73 -1.43 8.43
C ALA A 285 -25.16 -0.17 9.20
N ASN A 286 -26.40 -0.12 9.66
CA ASN A 286 -26.87 0.95 10.50
C ASN A 286 -25.76 1.43 11.43
N THR A 287 -25.36 2.69 11.31
CA THR A 287 -24.24 3.34 12.00
C THR A 287 -24.31 3.33 13.53
N ASN A 288 -25.19 2.53 14.08
CA ASN A 288 -25.55 2.43 15.49
C ASN A 288 -24.81 1.32 16.25
N PHE A 289 -23.84 0.64 15.63
CA PHE A 289 -23.14 -0.46 16.28
C PHE A 289 -21.74 -0.05 16.71
N GLU A 290 -21.39 -0.40 17.95
CA GLU A 290 -20.01 -0.35 18.41
C GLU A 290 -19.15 -1.36 17.66
N THR A 291 -17.89 -1.03 17.51
CA THR A 291 -16.85 -1.99 17.19
C THR A 291 -16.84 -3.12 18.23
N ALA A 292 -17.06 -4.34 17.78
CA ALA A 292 -16.92 -5.51 18.64
C ALA A 292 -15.42 -5.87 18.77
N HIS A 293 -14.96 -6.08 19.99
CA HIS A 293 -13.57 -6.48 20.24
C HIS A 293 -13.50 -7.54 21.34
N GLY A 294 -12.47 -8.36 21.31
CA GLY A 294 -12.29 -9.40 22.31
C GLY A 294 -10.98 -10.16 22.18
N LEU A 295 -10.90 -11.19 23.00
CA LEU A 295 -9.81 -12.16 22.96
C LEU A 295 -10.39 -13.54 22.62
N VAL A 296 -9.64 -14.29 21.84
CA VAL A 296 -9.96 -15.68 21.52
C VAL A 296 -8.73 -16.56 21.73
N ASN A 297 -8.91 -17.65 22.47
CA ASN A 297 -7.95 -18.76 22.51
C ASN A 297 -8.38 -19.78 21.47
N THR A 298 -7.68 -19.84 20.34
CA THR A 298 -8.06 -20.69 19.20
C THR A 298 -7.85 -22.18 19.43
N ALA A 299 -7.09 -22.56 20.47
CA ALA A 299 -7.01 -23.94 20.91
C ALA A 299 -8.32 -24.45 21.56
N GLU A 300 -9.10 -23.56 22.14
CA GLU A 300 -10.32 -23.84 22.88
C GLU A 300 -11.58 -23.48 22.11
N ASN A 301 -11.54 -22.37 21.37
CA ASN A 301 -12.69 -21.83 20.64
C ASN A 301 -12.30 -21.39 19.23
N ARG A 302 -12.95 -21.98 18.22
CA ARG A 302 -12.77 -21.66 16.80
C ARG A 302 -14.01 -21.10 16.14
N ASP A 303 -15.01 -20.78 16.94
CA ASP A 303 -16.29 -20.22 16.51
C ASP A 303 -16.58 -18.98 17.37
N VAL A 304 -16.12 -17.82 16.87
CA VAL A 304 -16.14 -16.56 17.59
C VAL A 304 -17.41 -15.80 17.25
N VAL A 305 -18.25 -15.59 18.26
CA VAL A 305 -19.47 -14.79 18.12
C VAL A 305 -19.15 -13.36 18.55
N CYS A 306 -19.22 -12.44 17.61
CA CYS A 306 -19.00 -11.01 17.83
C CYS A 306 -20.36 -10.38 18.18
N ALA A 307 -20.55 -10.06 19.46
CA ALA A 307 -21.75 -9.40 19.93
C ALA A 307 -21.64 -7.90 19.74
N PHE A 308 -22.62 -7.33 19.04
CA PHE A 308 -22.74 -5.88 18.88
C PHE A 308 -23.83 -5.36 19.79
N HIS A 309 -23.48 -4.42 20.63
CA HIS A 309 -24.43 -3.79 21.54
C HIS A 309 -25.02 -2.55 20.88
N SER A 310 -26.24 -2.67 20.34
CA SER A 310 -26.97 -1.56 19.74
C SER A 310 -27.83 -0.78 20.76
N SER A 311 -28.03 -1.33 21.94
CA SER A 311 -28.99 -0.79 22.92
C SER A 311 -28.57 0.55 23.52
N ASP A 312 -27.26 0.89 23.42
CA ASP A 312 -26.73 2.12 24.02
C ASP A 312 -26.57 3.27 23.01
N TYR A 313 -26.92 3.00 21.72
CA TYR A 313 -26.83 3.99 20.66
C TYR A 313 -28.20 4.52 20.27
N GLY A 314 -28.27 5.84 20.13
CA GLY A 314 -29.36 6.54 19.49
C GLY A 314 -28.89 7.21 18.18
N THR A 315 -29.83 7.54 17.30
CA THR A 315 -29.54 8.34 16.12
C THR A 315 -29.70 9.82 16.43
N MET A 316 -28.58 10.58 16.27
CA MET A 316 -28.62 12.05 16.28
C MET A 316 -28.76 12.55 14.84
N ARG A 317 -29.78 13.36 14.60
CA ARG A 317 -30.00 14.02 13.32
C ARG A 317 -29.51 15.47 13.39
N PHE A 318 -28.69 15.86 12.42
CA PHE A 318 -28.25 17.23 12.21
C PHE A 318 -28.94 17.80 10.99
N LYS A 319 -29.50 19.01 11.14
CA LYS A 319 -30.10 19.78 10.04
C LYS A 319 -29.29 21.05 9.82
N LEU A 320 -28.78 21.21 8.59
CA LEU A 320 -28.01 22.37 8.20
C LEU A 320 -28.85 23.26 7.28
N LYS A 321 -29.08 24.51 7.69
CA LYS A 321 -29.72 25.55 6.88
C LYS A 321 -28.72 26.56 6.37
N GLY A 322 -28.93 27.07 5.18
CA GLY A 322 -28.05 28.08 4.57
C GLY A 322 -26.75 27.46 3.99
N ALA A 323 -26.74 26.17 3.73
CA ALA A 323 -25.65 25.53 2.99
C ALA A 323 -25.57 26.09 1.56
N GLU A 324 -24.36 26.36 1.09
CA GLU A 324 -24.06 26.92 -0.22
C GLU A 324 -23.61 25.84 -1.21
N GLU A 325 -23.94 25.99 -2.48
CA GLU A 325 -23.41 25.12 -3.52
C GLU A 325 -21.90 25.34 -3.72
N GLY A 326 -21.18 24.28 -4.04
CA GLY A 326 -19.71 24.31 -4.21
C GLY A 326 -18.92 23.98 -2.96
N TYR A 327 -19.60 23.65 -1.86
CA TYR A 327 -18.99 23.23 -0.61
C TYR A 327 -19.46 21.85 -0.16
N ALA A 328 -18.55 21.10 0.48
CA ALA A 328 -18.89 19.95 1.32
C ALA A 328 -19.01 20.39 2.77
N TYR A 329 -19.87 19.74 3.51
CA TYR A 329 -20.07 20.00 4.95
C TYR A 329 -19.97 18.69 5.71
N THR A 330 -19.12 18.66 6.74
CA THR A 330 -18.92 17.48 7.59
C THR A 330 -19.17 17.86 9.05
N ILE A 331 -19.97 17.06 9.76
CA ILE A 331 -20.19 17.22 11.20
C ILE A 331 -19.34 16.23 11.97
N TYR A 332 -18.64 16.72 12.96
CA TYR A 332 -17.88 15.94 13.93
C TYR A 332 -18.60 16.01 15.28
N ALA A 333 -18.84 14.87 15.89
CA ALA A 333 -19.35 14.77 17.26
C ALA A 333 -18.31 14.07 18.14
N MET A 334 -18.00 14.67 19.29
CA MET A 334 -16.91 14.24 20.17
C MET A 334 -17.40 14.12 21.61
N SER A 335 -17.06 13.01 22.27
CA SER A 335 -17.29 12.78 23.70
C SER A 335 -16.12 12.01 24.29
N GLY A 336 -15.38 12.62 25.23
CA GLY A 336 -14.19 12.00 25.81
C GLY A 336 -13.11 11.68 24.76
N GLN A 337 -12.83 10.40 24.54
CA GLN A 337 -11.90 9.92 23.53
C GLN A 337 -12.59 9.46 22.24
N GLU A 338 -13.91 9.43 22.21
CA GLU A 338 -14.70 9.03 21.06
C GLU A 338 -14.98 10.22 20.14
N SER A 339 -14.69 10.05 18.85
CA SER A 339 -15.02 11.03 17.81
C SER A 339 -15.71 10.30 16.66
N ARG A 340 -16.80 10.88 16.16
CA ARG A 340 -17.51 10.39 14.98
C ARG A 340 -17.78 11.54 14.03
N ALA A 341 -17.77 11.24 12.74
CA ALA A 341 -18.04 12.23 11.71
C ALA A 341 -18.95 11.65 10.62
N THR A 342 -19.72 12.53 9.98
CA THR A 342 -20.50 12.21 8.79
C THR A 342 -20.72 13.45 7.94
N ASP A 343 -20.93 13.25 6.65
CA ASP A 343 -21.17 14.33 5.71
C ASP A 343 -22.65 14.67 5.63
N PHE A 344 -22.94 15.96 5.40
CA PHE A 344 -24.29 16.41 5.13
C PHE A 344 -24.66 16.10 3.69
N MET A 345 -25.86 15.58 3.51
CA MET A 345 -26.44 15.31 2.19
C MET A 345 -27.64 16.24 1.96
N PRO A 346 -27.80 16.77 0.73
CA PRO A 346 -28.96 17.57 0.42
C PRO A 346 -30.24 16.72 0.49
N VAL A 347 -31.27 17.24 1.13
CA VAL A 347 -32.56 16.55 1.20
C VAL A 347 -33.22 16.59 -0.18
N THR A 348 -33.23 15.47 -0.87
CA THR A 348 -33.92 15.30 -2.14
C THR A 348 -35.41 14.99 -1.90
N GLY A 349 -36.26 15.99 -1.99
CA GLY A 349 -37.71 15.74 -1.89
C GLY A 349 -38.54 17.01 -1.74
N GLY A 350 -39.03 17.56 -2.83
CA GLY A 350 -39.99 18.67 -2.91
C GLY A 350 -39.43 19.94 -3.51
N ASP A 351 -39.89 20.28 -4.69
CA ASP A 351 -39.95 21.60 -5.34
C ASP A 351 -38.68 22.44 -5.49
N GLY A 352 -37.51 21.88 -5.45
CA GLY A 352 -36.30 22.61 -5.84
C GLY A 352 -35.99 23.88 -5.01
N VAL A 353 -36.57 24.03 -3.82
CA VAL A 353 -36.32 25.17 -2.94
C VAL A 353 -35.44 24.77 -1.77
N SER A 354 -34.23 25.06 -1.99
CA SER A 354 -33.21 25.58 -1.09
C SER A 354 -32.97 24.89 0.24
N GLY A 355 -31.84 24.20 0.31
CA GLY A 355 -30.92 24.58 1.36
C GLY A 355 -31.14 23.94 2.73
N THR A 356 -31.83 22.84 2.86
CA THR A 356 -31.72 22.01 4.06
C THR A 356 -30.92 20.78 3.72
N TRP A 357 -29.80 20.61 4.42
CA TRP A 357 -28.98 19.42 4.32
C TRP A 357 -29.11 18.65 5.62
N GLU A 358 -29.09 17.33 5.56
CA GLU A 358 -29.22 16.48 6.74
C GLU A 358 -28.03 15.52 6.83
N ALA A 359 -27.66 15.23 8.08
CA ALA A 359 -26.65 14.24 8.44
C ALA A 359 -27.14 13.45 9.65
N GLU A 360 -26.83 12.15 9.69
CA GLU A 360 -27.20 11.30 10.83
C GLU A 360 -25.97 10.61 11.39
N LEU A 361 -25.84 10.62 12.72
CA LEU A 361 -24.80 9.91 13.46
C LEU A 361 -25.41 8.98 14.48
N GLY A 362 -24.96 7.73 14.51
CA GLY A 362 -25.18 6.82 15.61
C GLY A 362 -24.24 7.18 16.77
N LEU A 363 -24.78 7.58 17.91
CA LEU A 363 -24.03 8.00 19.08
C LEU A 363 -24.54 7.31 20.34
N LYS A 364 -23.63 7.05 21.29
CA LYS A 364 -24.03 6.61 22.64
C LYS A 364 -24.81 7.69 23.37
N THR A 365 -25.62 7.28 24.34
CA THR A 365 -26.22 8.24 25.28
C THR A 365 -25.14 9.01 26.02
N GLY A 366 -25.31 10.32 26.13
CA GLY A 366 -24.40 11.21 26.86
C GLY A 366 -24.20 12.56 26.19
N ALA A 367 -23.33 13.35 26.80
CA ALA A 367 -23.01 14.69 26.35
C ALA A 367 -21.91 14.72 25.29
N TYR A 368 -22.16 15.47 24.22
CA TYR A 368 -21.26 15.64 23.10
C TYR A 368 -20.97 17.11 22.82
N THR A 369 -19.78 17.37 22.33
CA THR A 369 -19.48 18.60 21.58
C THR A 369 -19.45 18.27 20.08
N TYR A 370 -19.89 19.22 19.25
CA TYR A 370 -19.81 19.06 17.80
C TYR A 370 -19.06 20.22 17.15
N ALA A 371 -18.44 19.93 16.00
CA ALA A 371 -17.83 20.90 15.10
C ALA A 371 -18.38 20.70 13.70
N LEU A 372 -18.72 21.81 13.04
CA LEU A 372 -19.09 21.80 11.62
C LEU A 372 -17.91 22.28 10.78
N GLU A 373 -17.47 21.46 9.89
CA GLU A 373 -16.44 21.74 8.89
C GLU A 373 -17.09 22.06 7.54
N ARG A 374 -16.50 22.98 6.80
CA ARG A 374 -16.84 23.27 5.42
C ARG A 374 -15.58 23.18 4.56
N GLN A 375 -15.64 22.44 3.47
CA GLN A 375 -14.57 22.35 2.47
C GLN A 375 -15.04 22.93 1.14
N ASP A 376 -14.26 23.84 0.58
CA ASP A 376 -14.46 24.38 -0.76
C ASP A 376 -13.98 23.39 -1.83
N TYR A 377 -14.87 22.99 -2.75
CA TYR A 377 -14.51 22.02 -3.79
C TYR A 377 -13.48 22.55 -4.80
N ALA A 378 -13.43 23.85 -5.02
CA ALA A 378 -12.54 24.44 -6.02
C ALA A 378 -11.12 24.68 -5.47
N THR A 379 -11.01 25.10 -4.21
CA THR A 379 -9.73 25.49 -3.59
C THR A 379 -9.21 24.44 -2.60
N GLN A 380 -10.06 23.47 -2.24
CA GLN A 380 -9.79 22.48 -1.18
C GLN A 380 -9.52 23.10 0.21
N GLN A 381 -9.85 24.38 0.36
CA GLN A 381 -9.71 25.06 1.66
C GLN A 381 -10.76 24.55 2.65
N VAL A 382 -10.33 24.30 3.88
CA VAL A 382 -11.16 23.81 4.98
C VAL A 382 -11.33 24.90 6.02
N ASP A 383 -12.58 25.16 6.42
CA ASP A 383 -12.95 26.10 7.47
C ASP A 383 -13.83 25.41 8.51
N PHE A 384 -13.61 25.67 9.81
CA PHE A 384 -14.54 25.30 10.87
C PHE A 384 -15.51 26.46 11.10
N LEU A 385 -16.80 26.20 10.88
CA LEU A 385 -17.83 27.24 10.89
C LEU A 385 -18.47 27.46 12.25
N THR A 386 -18.70 26.39 12.99
CA THR A 386 -19.38 26.47 14.28
C THR A 386 -19.01 25.33 15.20
N LEU A 387 -19.13 25.61 16.50
CA LEU A 387 -18.99 24.63 17.58
C LEU A 387 -20.24 24.69 18.46
N GLY A 388 -20.67 23.54 18.95
CA GLY A 388 -21.80 23.46 19.85
C GLY A 388 -21.75 22.22 20.74
N SER A 389 -22.80 21.99 21.49
CA SER A 389 -22.95 20.81 22.33
C SER A 389 -24.41 20.35 22.37
N PHE A 390 -24.58 19.06 22.61
CA PHE A 390 -25.88 18.43 22.80
C PHE A 390 -25.77 17.27 23.80
N ASP A 391 -26.89 16.83 24.29
CA ASP A 391 -27.01 15.63 25.12
C ASP A 391 -27.95 14.63 24.42
N MET A 392 -27.47 13.44 24.15
CA MET A 392 -28.23 12.39 23.45
C MET A 392 -29.42 11.87 24.27
N GLU A 393 -29.44 12.05 25.60
CA GLU A 393 -30.60 11.69 26.41
C GLU A 393 -31.78 12.67 26.26
N GLU A 394 -31.45 13.95 25.97
CA GLU A 394 -32.42 15.03 25.89
C GLU A 394 -32.79 15.40 24.46
N GLN A 395 -31.90 15.20 23.51
CA GLN A 395 -32.05 15.67 22.14
C GLN A 395 -31.74 14.56 21.15
N GLN A 396 -32.55 14.48 20.08
CA GLN A 396 -32.32 13.59 18.90
C GLN A 396 -32.12 14.39 17.61
N GLU A 397 -32.18 15.72 17.69
CA GLU A 397 -32.00 16.61 16.55
C GLU A 397 -31.27 17.90 16.93
N VAL A 398 -30.32 18.30 16.11
CA VAL A 398 -29.63 19.61 16.22
C VAL A 398 -29.81 20.37 14.91
N GLU A 399 -30.30 21.59 15.00
CA GLU A 399 -30.42 22.50 13.87
C GLU A 399 -29.28 23.51 13.87
N ILE A 400 -28.53 23.59 12.75
CA ILE A 400 -27.42 24.52 12.52
C ILE A 400 -27.87 25.48 11.41
N ASP A 401 -27.86 26.78 11.68
CA ASP A 401 -28.30 27.83 10.75
C ASP A 401 -27.10 28.73 10.42
N LEU A 402 -26.59 28.62 9.22
CA LEU A 402 -25.45 29.41 8.70
C LEU A 402 -25.89 30.79 8.19
N SER A 403 -27.17 31.10 8.16
CA SER A 403 -27.69 32.41 7.72
C SER A 403 -27.67 33.49 8.81
N LYS A 404 -27.26 33.12 10.02
CA LYS A 404 -27.06 34.02 11.16
C LYS A 404 -25.62 34.37 11.34
#